data_8cd0d78888e268c0dce866c9fafed8b8
#
_entry.id   8cd0d78888e268c0dce866c9fafed8b8
#
_cell.length_a   1.000
_cell.length_b   1.000
_cell.length_c   1.000
_cell.angle_alpha   90.00
_cell.angle_beta   90.00
_cell.angle_gamma   90.00
#
_symmetry.space_group_name_H-M   'P 1'
#
loop_
_entity.id
_entity.type
_entity.pdbx_description
1 polymer ?
#
loop_
_entity_poly.entity_id
_entity_poly.type
_entity_poly.pdbx_seq_one_letter_code
_entity_poly.pdbx_strand_id
1 'polypeptide(L)'
;MFPPAYLLSFVTNHEGESIEDAQDLSLYFRSRMAGLLGLCFRGGELSDSDTAAIQREIATYKAARATQSDSSAALLSPQANYSDGPVWDVLQETSADGGVLLYAFENGGAGSDSTNVMPKDLQPGVTYVVGSADAGSLGEATGADLMAHGIAVMQSPMSASHLLMLKPAS
;
A
#
# COMPACT_ATOMS: atom_id res chain seq x y z
N MET A 1 9.42 11.96 9.16
CA MET A 1 8.00 11.64 8.92
C MET A 1 7.37 11.26 10.26
N PHE A 2 6.09 11.53 10.49
CA PHE A 2 5.41 11.07 11.72
C PHE A 2 5.22 9.55 11.68
N PRO A 3 5.32 8.86 12.82
CA PRO A 3 4.98 7.44 12.89
C PRO A 3 3.53 7.19 12.42
N PRO A 4 3.26 6.13 11.65
CA PRO A 4 1.93 5.82 11.12
C PRO A 4 0.84 5.76 12.19
N ALA A 5 1.15 5.27 13.39
CA ALA A 5 0.22 5.21 14.51
C ALA A 5 -0.37 6.57 14.95
N TYR A 6 0.22 7.69 14.52
CA TYR A 6 -0.28 9.06 14.81
C TYR A 6 -0.98 9.71 13.61
N LEU A 7 -1.05 9.03 12.48
CA LEU A 7 -1.75 9.50 11.30
C LEU A 7 -3.16 8.88 11.30
N LEU A 8 -4.15 9.71 11.06
CA LEU A 8 -5.55 9.28 10.93
C LEU A 8 -6.09 9.78 9.61
N SER A 9 -6.58 8.87 8.78
CA SER A 9 -7.23 9.16 7.52
C SER A 9 -8.61 8.51 7.47
N PHE A 10 -9.52 9.11 6.70
CA PHE A 10 -10.88 8.62 6.59
C PHE A 10 -11.23 8.25 5.15
N VAL A 11 -11.93 7.14 5.01
CA VAL A 11 -12.76 6.85 3.84
C VAL A 11 -14.14 7.40 4.13
N THR A 12 -14.59 8.32 3.32
CA THR A 12 -15.82 9.09 3.55
C THR A 12 -16.77 8.97 2.38
N ASN A 13 -18.00 9.45 2.58
CA ASN A 13 -18.98 9.72 1.55
C ASN A 13 -19.28 11.23 1.49
N HIS A 14 -18.24 12.04 1.42
CA HIS A 14 -18.35 13.47 1.28
C HIS A 14 -18.29 13.89 -0.19
N GLU A 15 -19.05 14.89 -0.60
CA GLU A 15 -19.12 15.38 -1.98
C GLU A 15 -17.73 15.67 -2.54
N GLY A 16 -17.41 15.10 -3.71
CA GLY A 16 -16.10 15.18 -4.35
C GLY A 16 -15.03 14.22 -3.82
N GLU A 17 -15.29 13.52 -2.72
CA GLU A 17 -14.40 12.50 -2.14
C GLU A 17 -15.20 11.26 -1.67
N SER A 18 -16.37 11.05 -2.26
CA SER A 18 -17.28 9.97 -1.89
C SER A 18 -16.75 8.62 -2.31
N ILE A 19 -16.96 7.63 -1.46
CA ILE A 19 -16.68 6.23 -1.78
C ILE A 19 -17.49 5.74 -2.98
N GLU A 20 -18.69 6.29 -3.20
CA GLU A 20 -19.56 5.96 -4.32
C GLU A 20 -19.04 6.50 -5.66
N ASP A 21 -18.26 7.58 -5.63
CA ASP A 21 -17.68 8.21 -6.82
C ASP A 21 -16.27 7.65 -7.14
N ALA A 22 -15.71 6.83 -6.26
CA ALA A 22 -14.39 6.29 -6.42
C ALA A 22 -14.36 5.23 -7.53
N GLN A 23 -13.78 5.57 -8.67
CA GLN A 23 -13.60 4.63 -9.79
C GLN A 23 -12.61 3.51 -9.44
N ASP A 24 -11.63 3.80 -8.59
CA ASP A 24 -10.64 2.86 -8.05
C ASP A 24 -10.74 2.82 -6.53
N LEU A 25 -11.58 1.92 -6.02
CA LEU A 25 -11.78 1.74 -4.59
C LEU A 25 -10.51 1.28 -3.86
N SER A 26 -9.67 0.48 -4.50
CA SER A 26 -8.42 0.04 -3.89
C SER A 26 -7.45 1.22 -3.71
N LEU A 27 -7.29 2.08 -4.70
CA LEU A 27 -6.50 3.31 -4.58
C LEU A 27 -7.09 4.22 -3.49
N TYR A 28 -8.41 4.39 -3.49
CA TYR A 28 -9.09 5.24 -2.51
C TYR A 28 -8.85 4.78 -1.06
N PHE A 29 -8.91 3.47 -0.81
CA PHE A 29 -8.61 2.88 0.49
C PHE A 29 -7.11 2.91 0.82
N ARG A 30 -6.26 2.41 -0.08
CA ARG A 30 -4.83 2.22 0.18
C ARG A 30 -4.08 3.53 0.35
N SER A 31 -4.47 4.59 -0.35
CA SER A 31 -3.92 5.93 -0.12
C SER A 31 -4.21 6.48 1.29
N ARG A 32 -5.14 5.87 2.01
CA ARG A 32 -5.51 6.23 3.40
C ARG A 32 -5.06 5.21 4.43
N MET A 33 -4.52 4.07 4.00
CA MET A 33 -4.08 2.99 4.88
C MET A 33 -2.73 3.24 5.55
N ALA A 34 -1.93 4.18 5.08
CA ALA A 34 -0.63 4.51 5.67
C ALA A 34 -0.78 5.23 7.02
N GLY A 35 -1.62 4.69 7.90
CA GLY A 35 -1.96 5.21 9.22
C GLY A 35 -3.23 4.54 9.73
N LEU A 36 -3.82 5.11 10.76
CA LEU A 36 -5.10 4.67 11.27
C LEU A 36 -6.20 4.98 10.26
N LEU A 37 -6.92 3.96 9.82
CA LEU A 37 -8.01 4.09 8.87
C LEU A 37 -9.34 4.21 9.59
N GLY A 38 -10.01 5.34 9.42
CA GLY A 38 -11.38 5.58 9.84
C GLY A 38 -12.35 5.36 8.69
N LEU A 39 -13.53 4.84 8.99
CA LEU A 39 -14.63 4.66 8.04
C LEU A 39 -15.77 5.59 8.42
N CYS A 40 -16.18 6.46 7.50
CA CYS A 40 -17.24 7.45 7.72
C CYS A 40 -18.14 7.55 6.48
N PHE A 41 -18.93 6.49 6.24
CA PHE A 41 -19.87 6.43 5.13
C PHE A 41 -21.11 5.57 5.49
N ARG A 42 -22.17 5.69 4.68
CA ARG A 42 -23.43 4.95 4.86
C ARG A 42 -23.39 3.66 4.04
N GLY A 43 -23.11 2.54 4.71
CA GLY A 43 -23.01 1.23 4.05
C GLY A 43 -24.28 0.73 3.36
N GLY A 44 -25.46 1.21 3.78
CA GLY A 44 -26.73 0.81 3.16
C GLY A 44 -27.03 1.43 1.79
N GLU A 45 -26.18 2.37 1.34
CA GLU A 45 -26.34 3.05 0.04
C GLU A 45 -25.38 2.48 -1.02
N LEU A 46 -24.52 1.52 -0.62
CA LEU A 46 -23.51 0.93 -1.50
C LEU A 46 -24.10 -0.21 -2.34
N SER A 47 -23.56 -0.35 -3.56
CA SER A 47 -23.85 -1.53 -4.40
C SER A 47 -23.22 -2.81 -3.80
N ASP A 48 -23.71 -3.97 -4.23
CA ASP A 48 -23.13 -5.26 -3.81
C ASP A 48 -21.65 -5.38 -4.25
N SER A 49 -21.30 -4.87 -5.44
CA SER A 49 -19.93 -4.87 -5.93
C SER A 49 -19.02 -3.99 -5.09
N ASP A 50 -19.47 -2.79 -4.72
CA ASP A 50 -18.69 -1.88 -3.88
C ASP A 50 -18.53 -2.45 -2.48
N THR A 51 -19.60 -3.02 -1.93
CA THR A 51 -19.57 -3.71 -0.64
C THR A 51 -18.52 -4.82 -0.63
N ALA A 52 -18.46 -5.65 -1.67
CA ALA A 52 -17.47 -6.71 -1.79
C ALA A 52 -16.04 -6.16 -1.95
N ALA A 53 -15.86 -5.08 -2.71
CA ALA A 53 -14.55 -4.42 -2.86
C ALA A 53 -14.08 -3.82 -1.52
N ILE A 54 -14.95 -3.12 -0.81
CA ILE A 54 -14.68 -2.55 0.51
C ILE A 54 -14.32 -3.64 1.53
N GLN A 55 -15.03 -4.75 1.53
CA GLN A 55 -14.72 -5.89 2.42
C GLN A 55 -13.30 -6.43 2.17
N ARG A 56 -12.86 -6.53 0.90
CA ARG A 56 -11.49 -6.92 0.56
C ARG A 56 -10.46 -5.94 1.10
N GLU A 57 -10.68 -4.63 0.90
CA GLU A 57 -9.75 -3.61 1.38
C GLU A 57 -9.72 -3.51 2.91
N ILE A 58 -10.86 -3.70 3.59
CA ILE A 58 -10.89 -3.81 5.06
C ILE A 58 -10.10 -5.05 5.54
N ALA A 59 -10.20 -6.17 4.84
CA ALA A 59 -9.42 -7.37 5.18
C ALA A 59 -7.91 -7.12 4.95
N THR A 60 -7.55 -6.45 3.87
CA THR A 60 -6.17 -6.01 3.58
C THR A 60 -5.63 -5.11 4.69
N TYR A 61 -6.39 -4.10 5.11
CA TYR A 61 -6.01 -3.23 6.24
C TYR A 61 -5.82 -4.02 7.55
N LYS A 62 -6.73 -4.94 7.85
CA LYS A 62 -6.60 -5.80 9.05
C LYS A 62 -5.35 -6.66 9.03
N ALA A 63 -4.90 -7.12 7.86
CA ALA A 63 -3.66 -7.88 7.71
C ALA A 63 -2.41 -7.00 7.86
N ALA A 64 -2.47 -5.74 7.40
CA ALA A 64 -1.37 -4.78 7.43
C ALA A 64 -1.20 -4.11 8.80
N ARG A 65 -2.29 -3.78 9.50
CA ARG A 65 -2.28 -2.92 10.69
C ARG A 65 -1.41 -3.42 11.85
N ALA A 66 -1.16 -4.73 11.95
CA ALA A 66 -0.28 -5.27 12.98
C ALA A 66 1.17 -4.81 12.77
N THR A 67 1.65 -4.85 11.52
CA THR A 67 2.96 -4.30 11.13
C THR A 67 2.99 -2.78 11.29
N GLN A 68 1.88 -2.10 10.99
CA GLN A 68 1.79 -0.65 11.01
C GLN A 68 1.83 -0.04 12.41
N SER A 69 1.28 -0.72 13.42
CA SER A 69 1.01 -0.16 14.75
C SER A 69 2.25 0.37 15.49
N ASP A 70 3.43 -0.19 15.23
CA ASP A 70 4.72 0.21 15.81
C ASP A 70 5.76 0.56 14.76
N SER A 71 5.34 0.83 13.52
CA SER A 71 6.21 1.08 12.39
C SER A 71 6.75 2.51 12.36
N SER A 72 7.89 2.63 11.69
CA SER A 72 8.40 3.89 11.16
C SER A 72 8.17 3.95 9.65
N ALA A 73 7.96 5.15 9.11
CA ALA A 73 7.70 5.33 7.69
C ALA A 73 8.83 6.09 6.98
N ALA A 74 9.13 5.70 5.75
CA ALA A 74 10.09 6.35 4.88
C ALA A 74 9.58 6.40 3.43
N LEU A 75 9.81 7.52 2.74
CA LEU A 75 9.60 7.61 1.30
C LEU A 75 10.78 6.91 0.58
N LEU A 76 10.45 6.03 -0.34
CA LEU A 76 11.43 5.36 -1.20
C LEU A 76 11.61 6.07 -2.55
N SER A 77 10.61 6.84 -2.97
CA SER A 77 10.67 7.75 -4.12
C SER A 77 10.65 9.22 -3.66
N PRO A 78 11.15 10.17 -4.44
CA PRO A 78 10.83 11.58 -4.26
C PRO A 78 9.30 11.78 -4.31
N GLN A 79 8.78 12.68 -3.48
CA GLN A 79 7.36 13.02 -3.57
C GLN A 79 7.08 13.66 -4.94
N ALA A 80 6.13 13.10 -5.68
CA ALA A 80 5.73 13.64 -6.96
C ALA A 80 5.02 14.99 -6.80
N ASN A 81 5.30 15.92 -7.71
CA ASN A 81 4.48 17.12 -7.88
C ASN A 81 3.44 16.86 -8.97
N TYR A 82 2.34 17.57 -8.91
CA TYR A 82 1.25 17.46 -9.91
C TYR A 82 1.73 17.69 -11.36
N SER A 83 2.82 18.45 -11.53
CA SER A 83 3.43 18.79 -12.82
C SER A 83 4.45 17.77 -13.34
N ASP A 84 4.84 16.78 -12.54
CA ASP A 84 5.97 15.90 -12.88
C ASP A 84 5.61 14.83 -13.92
N GLY A 85 4.35 14.76 -14.33
CA GLY A 85 3.85 13.72 -15.22
C GLY A 85 3.70 12.38 -14.52
N PRO A 86 3.60 11.27 -15.28
CA PRO A 86 3.40 9.95 -14.72
C PRO A 86 4.63 9.47 -13.94
N VAL A 87 4.47 9.20 -12.66
CA VAL A 87 5.52 8.74 -11.75
C VAL A 87 4.95 7.75 -10.75
N TRP A 88 5.84 7.01 -10.09
CA TRP A 88 5.47 6.13 -9.00
C TRP A 88 5.84 6.77 -7.67
N ASP A 89 4.87 6.86 -6.77
CA ASP A 89 5.08 7.21 -5.36
C ASP A 89 5.20 5.93 -4.54
N VAL A 90 6.32 5.78 -3.83
CA VAL A 90 6.59 4.58 -3.03
C VAL A 90 6.87 4.94 -1.59
N LEU A 91 6.08 4.36 -0.68
CA LEU A 91 6.21 4.49 0.76
C LEU A 91 6.54 3.14 1.38
N GLN A 92 7.48 3.12 2.33
CA GLN A 92 7.79 1.97 3.18
C GLN A 92 7.41 2.26 4.62
N GLU A 93 6.80 1.28 5.27
CA GLU A 93 6.62 1.22 6.72
C GLU A 93 7.33 -0.01 7.25
N THR A 94 8.15 0.15 8.28
CA THR A 94 8.93 -0.95 8.87
C THR A 94 8.63 -1.02 10.37
N SER A 95 8.13 -2.16 10.82
CA SER A 95 7.85 -2.43 12.24
C SER A 95 9.08 -2.91 13.01
N ALA A 96 9.00 -2.85 14.32
CA ALA A 96 10.09 -3.25 15.21
C ALA A 96 10.41 -4.75 15.12
N ASP A 97 9.45 -5.60 14.77
CA ASP A 97 9.62 -7.04 14.53
C ASP A 97 10.21 -7.38 13.15
N GLY A 98 10.49 -6.38 12.34
CA GLY A 98 11.06 -6.52 10.99
C GLY A 98 10.03 -6.73 9.88
N GLY A 99 8.75 -6.71 10.18
CA GLY A 99 7.70 -6.69 9.16
C GLY A 99 7.73 -5.40 8.34
N VAL A 100 7.43 -5.48 7.04
CA VAL A 100 7.48 -4.31 6.15
C VAL A 100 6.22 -4.24 5.29
N LEU A 101 5.68 -3.03 5.16
CA LEU A 101 4.65 -2.68 4.19
C LEU A 101 5.25 -1.75 3.15
N LEU A 102 4.99 -2.05 1.88
CA LEU A 102 5.41 -1.22 0.75
C LEU A 102 4.17 -0.82 -0.03
N TYR A 103 3.88 0.47 -0.03
CA TYR A 103 2.82 1.05 -0.83
C TYR A 103 3.43 1.64 -2.09
N ALA A 104 2.94 1.25 -3.25
CA ALA A 104 3.34 1.82 -4.53
C ALA A 104 2.09 2.36 -5.25
N PHE A 105 2.11 3.63 -5.58
CA PHE A 105 1.00 4.34 -6.22
C PHE A 105 1.44 4.85 -7.58
N GLU A 106 0.62 4.58 -8.60
CA GLU A 106 0.77 5.19 -9.91
C GLU A 106 0.16 6.59 -9.89
N ASN A 107 0.97 7.61 -10.13
CA ASN A 107 0.52 8.98 -10.19
C ASN A 107 0.52 9.47 -11.65
N GLY A 108 -0.61 10.03 -12.10
CA GLY A 108 -0.70 10.68 -13.41
C GLY A 108 -0.97 9.78 -14.61
N GLY A 109 -1.30 8.49 -14.40
CA GLY A 109 -1.57 7.54 -15.48
C GLY A 109 -0.33 7.14 -16.26
N ALA A 110 -0.47 6.21 -17.15
CA ALA A 110 0.51 5.43 -17.89
C ALA A 110 1.84 6.13 -18.33
N GLY A 111 2.79 6.26 -17.43
CA GLY A 111 4.13 6.73 -17.76
C GLY A 111 5.19 5.64 -17.82
N SER A 112 5.06 4.63 -16.99
CA SER A 112 5.87 3.42 -17.07
C SER A 112 5.03 2.23 -16.70
N ASP A 113 5.11 1.18 -17.48
CA ASP A 113 4.34 -0.06 -17.29
C ASP A 113 4.72 -0.81 -15.99
N SER A 114 5.78 -0.39 -15.32
CA SER A 114 6.28 -1.01 -14.11
C SER A 114 7.21 -0.10 -13.32
N THR A 115 7.34 -0.42 -12.03
CA THR A 115 8.41 0.11 -11.17
C THR A 115 9.09 -1.03 -10.44
N ASN A 116 10.34 -0.82 -10.04
CA ASN A 116 11.05 -1.74 -9.16
C ASN A 116 11.12 -1.12 -7.77
N VAL A 117 10.32 -1.65 -6.85
CA VAL A 117 10.27 -1.18 -5.47
C VAL A 117 11.50 -1.70 -4.73
N MET A 118 12.39 -0.79 -4.33
CA MET A 118 13.64 -1.09 -3.64
C MET A 118 13.47 -0.87 -2.13
N PRO A 119 13.16 -1.92 -1.34
CA PRO A 119 13.06 -1.76 0.10
C PRO A 119 14.40 -1.40 0.71
N LYS A 120 14.37 -0.68 1.83
CA LYS A 120 15.57 -0.25 2.57
C LYS A 120 15.57 -0.83 3.98
N ASP A 121 16.75 -0.87 4.57
CA ASP A 121 16.97 -1.20 5.98
C ASP A 121 16.41 -2.58 6.40
N LEU A 122 16.32 -3.53 5.45
CA LEU A 122 16.04 -4.93 5.76
C LEU A 122 17.24 -5.59 6.41
N GLN A 123 17.01 -6.61 7.21
CA GLN A 123 18.08 -7.44 7.76
C GLN A 123 18.65 -8.34 6.64
N PRO A 124 19.92 -8.17 6.19
CA PRO A 124 20.41 -8.84 4.98
C PRO A 124 20.33 -10.36 5.00
N GLY A 125 20.58 -10.97 6.18
CA GLY A 125 20.59 -12.42 6.36
C GLY A 125 19.23 -13.05 6.69
N VAL A 126 18.18 -12.25 6.83
CA VAL A 126 16.84 -12.73 7.11
C VAL A 126 16.12 -13.03 5.80
N THR A 127 15.45 -14.18 5.72
CA THR A 127 14.53 -14.51 4.64
C THR A 127 13.17 -13.85 4.93
N TYR A 128 12.60 -13.22 3.92
CA TYR A 128 11.28 -12.62 3.98
C TYR A 128 10.32 -13.35 3.07
N VAL A 129 9.14 -13.68 3.59
CA VAL A 129 7.99 -14.08 2.78
C VAL A 129 7.39 -12.81 2.19
N VAL A 130 7.31 -12.76 0.86
CA VAL A 130 6.79 -11.61 0.11
C VAL A 130 5.38 -11.90 -0.36
N GLY A 131 4.44 -11.05 0.02
CA GLY A 131 3.05 -11.11 -0.40
C GLY A 131 2.60 -9.83 -1.07
N SER A 132 1.60 -9.96 -1.94
CA SER A 132 0.87 -8.85 -2.56
C SER A 132 -0.60 -8.92 -2.15
N ALA A 133 -1.20 -7.78 -1.85
CA ALA A 133 -2.63 -7.70 -1.59
C ALA A 133 -3.48 -8.15 -2.80
N ASP A 134 -2.93 -8.02 -4.01
CA ASP A 134 -3.64 -8.30 -5.25
C ASP A 134 -3.30 -9.69 -5.83
N ALA A 135 -2.03 -10.09 -5.75
CA ALA A 135 -1.51 -11.32 -6.36
C ALA A 135 -1.27 -12.47 -5.35
N GLY A 136 -1.47 -12.24 -4.06
CA GLY A 136 -1.20 -13.22 -3.03
C GLY A 136 0.31 -13.43 -2.79
N SER A 137 0.75 -14.69 -2.64
CA SER A 137 2.18 -14.97 -2.40
C SER A 137 3.03 -14.73 -3.63
N LEU A 138 4.12 -13.99 -3.46
CA LEU A 138 5.14 -13.75 -4.49
C LEU A 138 6.42 -14.59 -4.27
N GLY A 139 6.48 -15.37 -3.18
CA GLY A 139 7.64 -16.20 -2.85
C GLY A 139 8.43 -15.69 -1.66
N GLU A 140 9.69 -16.09 -1.60
CA GLU A 140 10.61 -15.75 -0.52
C GLU A 140 11.94 -15.25 -1.10
N ALA A 141 12.58 -14.31 -0.40
CA ALA A 141 13.90 -13.83 -0.74
C ALA A 141 14.62 -13.29 0.50
N THR A 142 15.96 -13.24 0.46
CA THR A 142 16.72 -12.65 1.55
C THR A 142 16.59 -11.13 1.56
N GLY A 143 16.76 -10.50 2.73
CA GLY A 143 16.78 -9.05 2.82
C GLY A 143 17.89 -8.44 1.92
N ALA A 144 19.04 -9.12 1.79
CA ALA A 144 20.10 -8.70 0.88
C ALA A 144 19.63 -8.68 -0.57
N ASP A 145 18.96 -9.74 -1.03
CA ASP A 145 18.45 -9.83 -2.41
C ASP A 145 17.36 -8.80 -2.68
N LEU A 146 16.43 -8.63 -1.74
CA LEU A 146 15.35 -7.64 -1.86
C LEU A 146 15.88 -6.22 -1.95
N MET A 147 16.90 -5.86 -1.14
CA MET A 147 17.53 -4.56 -1.19
C MET A 147 18.40 -4.35 -2.46
N ALA A 148 18.96 -5.42 -3.00
CA ALA A 148 19.83 -5.33 -4.18
C ALA A 148 19.05 -5.32 -5.51
N HIS A 149 17.95 -6.09 -5.59
CA HIS A 149 17.22 -6.32 -6.82
C HIS A 149 15.82 -5.72 -6.83
N GLY A 150 15.24 -5.44 -5.64
CA GLY A 150 13.89 -4.92 -5.48
C GLY A 150 12.80 -5.94 -5.79
N ILE A 151 11.57 -5.43 -5.85
CA ILE A 151 10.36 -6.19 -6.17
C ILE A 151 9.68 -5.49 -7.35
N ALA A 152 9.56 -6.18 -8.47
CA ALA A 152 8.88 -5.63 -9.63
C ALA A 152 7.37 -5.50 -9.37
N VAL A 153 6.85 -4.30 -9.58
CA VAL A 153 5.42 -3.99 -9.53
C VAL A 153 5.00 -3.56 -10.92
N MET A 154 4.07 -4.28 -11.50
CA MET A 154 3.52 -3.99 -12.82
C MET A 154 2.27 -3.13 -12.69
N GLN A 155 2.09 -2.22 -13.63
CA GLN A 155 0.83 -1.48 -13.77
C GLN A 155 -0.34 -2.46 -13.86
N SER A 156 -1.43 -2.13 -13.19
CA SER A 156 -2.63 -2.95 -13.18
C SER A 156 -3.83 -2.17 -13.71
N PRO A 157 -4.61 -2.72 -14.63
CA PRO A 157 -5.85 -2.10 -15.06
C PRO A 157 -6.92 -2.10 -13.96
N MET A 158 -6.69 -2.83 -12.86
CA MET A 158 -7.66 -2.96 -11.76
C MET A 158 -7.51 -1.86 -10.71
N SER A 159 -6.29 -1.37 -10.49
CA SER A 159 -6.00 -0.31 -9.52
C SER A 159 -4.64 0.31 -9.77
N ALA A 160 -4.57 1.62 -9.58
CA ALA A 160 -3.33 2.38 -9.55
C ALA A 160 -2.57 2.28 -8.21
N SER A 161 -2.97 1.37 -7.32
CA SER A 161 -2.35 1.17 -6.01
C SER A 161 -1.96 -0.27 -5.78
N HIS A 162 -0.76 -0.48 -5.25
CA HIS A 162 -0.22 -1.78 -4.92
C HIS A 162 0.25 -1.79 -3.46
N LEU A 163 -0.06 -2.87 -2.74
CA LEU A 163 0.42 -3.08 -1.38
C LEU A 163 1.15 -4.42 -1.31
N LEU A 164 2.44 -4.34 -0.99
CA LEU A 164 3.27 -5.50 -0.72
C LEU A 164 3.50 -5.63 0.79
N MET A 165 3.55 -6.85 1.27
CA MET A 165 3.77 -7.19 2.67
C MET A 165 4.95 -8.14 2.76
N LEU A 166 6.00 -7.76 3.49
CA LEU A 166 7.16 -8.58 3.75
C LEU A 166 7.15 -8.99 5.22
N LYS A 167 7.25 -10.28 5.47
CA LYS A 167 7.32 -10.82 6.83
C LYS A 167 8.56 -11.68 6.97
N PRO A 168 9.38 -11.48 8.04
CA PRO A 168 10.45 -12.40 8.34
C PRO A 168 9.92 -13.84 8.39
N ALA A 169 10.57 -14.76 7.69
CA ALA A 169 10.25 -16.19 7.80
C ALA A 169 10.61 -16.65 9.20
N SER A 170 9.72 -17.40 9.83
CA SER A 170 9.90 -17.98 11.17
C SER A 170 10.89 -19.14 11.18
#